data_49c631877db739b30a6593f1de3895c5
#
_entry.id   49c631877db739b30a6593f1de3895c5
#
_cell.length_a   1.000
_cell.length_b   1.000
_cell.length_c   1.000
_cell.angle_alpha   90.00
_cell.angle_beta   90.00
_cell.angle_gamma   90.00
#
_symmetry.space_group_name_H-M   'P 1'
#
loop_
_entity.id
_entity.type
_entity.pdbx_description
1 polymer ?
#
loop_
_entity_poly.entity_id
_entity_poly.type
_entity_poly.pdbx_seq_one_letter_code
_entity_poly.pdbx_strand_id
1 'polypeptide(L)'
;MLFRSHGLTLSTALEIPTVISELSTEMKMRASGLTPLAGAPSVFVFIHGLHKFKKLRQEDEFSFGGGDGEASPGAAFNDLITEGSALGIHLIAAVDSFNNVNRAMSRKALTEFEMRIVFQMSANDSASLIDSPKASALGLHRALLHNEQAGTLETFRPYAAPDAGWFEHAAELLAERR
;
A
#
# COMPACT_ATOMS: atom_id res chain seq x y z
N MET A 1 4.14 -4.83 -22.63
CA MET A 1 5.27 -5.66 -22.18
C MET A 1 5.66 -5.17 -20.80
N LEU A 2 5.49 -5.97 -19.77
CA LEU A 2 5.82 -5.55 -18.40
C LEU A 2 7.33 -5.72 -18.17
N PHE A 3 7.93 -4.74 -17.50
CA PHE A 3 9.35 -4.80 -17.13
C PHE A 3 9.61 -6.01 -16.23
N ARG A 4 10.31 -7.02 -16.71
CA ARG A 4 10.67 -8.21 -15.95
C ARG A 4 12.12 -8.16 -15.46
N SER A 5 12.55 -7.01 -14.96
CA SER A 5 13.84 -6.92 -14.27
C SER A 5 13.80 -7.47 -12.84
N HIS A 6 12.60 -7.61 -12.28
CA HIS A 6 12.32 -8.14 -10.94
C HIS A 6 11.26 -9.23 -11.03
N GLY A 7 11.14 -10.06 -10.02
CA GLY A 7 10.02 -10.99 -9.90
C GLY A 7 8.73 -10.18 -9.76
N LEU A 8 7.86 -10.21 -10.77
CA LEU A 8 6.54 -9.56 -10.73
C LEU A 8 5.46 -10.62 -10.75
N THR A 9 4.62 -10.62 -9.73
CA THR A 9 3.40 -11.42 -9.66
C THR A 9 2.20 -10.50 -9.77
N LEU A 10 1.25 -10.83 -10.66
CA LEU A 10 -0.02 -10.13 -10.79
C LEU A 10 -1.11 -11.04 -10.22
N SER A 11 -1.88 -10.51 -9.28
CA SER A 11 -2.94 -11.26 -8.61
C SER A 11 -4.29 -10.61 -8.80
N THR A 12 -5.32 -11.43 -8.92
CA THR A 12 -6.72 -11.03 -9.03
C THR A 12 -7.36 -10.88 -7.65
N ALA A 13 -8.56 -10.30 -7.60
CA ALA A 13 -9.29 -10.13 -6.34
C ALA A 13 -9.64 -11.46 -5.64
N LEU A 14 -9.72 -12.57 -6.38
CA LEU A 14 -10.01 -13.89 -5.81
C LEU A 14 -8.79 -14.48 -5.09
N GLU A 15 -7.59 -14.14 -5.53
CA GLU A 15 -6.33 -14.64 -4.99
C GLU A 15 -5.83 -13.86 -3.76
N ILE A 16 -6.43 -12.69 -3.48
CA ILE A 16 -6.00 -11.82 -2.39
C ILE A 16 -5.87 -12.54 -1.03
N PRO A 17 -6.80 -13.38 -0.58
CA PRO A 17 -6.62 -14.07 0.71
C PRO A 17 -5.37 -14.95 0.73
N THR A 18 -5.08 -15.66 -0.36
CA THR A 18 -3.90 -16.50 -0.50
C THR A 18 -2.63 -15.65 -0.48
N VAL A 19 -2.59 -14.56 -1.26
CA VAL A 19 -1.43 -13.64 -1.28
C VAL A 19 -1.15 -13.05 0.09
N ILE A 20 -2.19 -12.61 0.81
CA ILE A 20 -2.02 -12.07 2.17
C ILE A 20 -1.52 -13.14 3.14
N SER A 21 -2.03 -14.37 3.05
CA SER A 21 -1.57 -15.50 3.88
C SER A 21 -0.09 -15.84 3.60
N GLU A 22 0.32 -15.88 2.34
CA GLU A 22 1.72 -16.11 1.93
C GLU A 22 2.64 -15.00 2.46
N LEU A 23 2.25 -13.73 2.29
CA LEU A 23 3.00 -12.59 2.81
C LEU A 23 3.10 -12.60 4.34
N SER A 24 2.02 -12.95 5.04
CA SER A 24 2.03 -13.10 6.50
C SER A 24 2.94 -14.22 6.96
N THR A 25 2.99 -15.32 6.21
CA THR A 25 3.89 -16.43 6.49
C THR A 25 5.34 -16.02 6.32
N GLU A 26 5.67 -15.36 5.21
CA GLU A 26 7.00 -14.80 4.97
C GLU A 26 7.41 -13.79 6.04
N MET A 27 6.49 -12.90 6.43
CA MET A 27 6.71 -11.94 7.51
C MET A 27 7.06 -12.64 8.83
N LYS A 28 6.32 -13.69 9.21
CA LYS A 28 6.59 -14.49 10.42
C LYS A 28 7.92 -15.23 10.34
N MET A 29 8.30 -15.76 9.18
CA MET A 29 9.60 -16.41 8.98
C MET A 29 10.75 -15.42 9.13
N ARG A 30 10.61 -14.19 8.61
CA ARG A 30 11.58 -13.12 8.80
C ARG A 30 11.67 -12.67 10.24
N ALA A 31 10.55 -12.49 10.91
CA ALA A 31 10.49 -12.08 12.31
C ALA A 31 11.13 -13.13 13.26
N SER A 32 10.97 -14.42 12.97
CA SER A 32 11.56 -15.51 13.77
C SER A 32 13.03 -15.79 13.44
N GLY A 33 13.60 -15.10 12.45
CA GLY A 33 14.97 -15.33 12.00
C GLY A 33 15.16 -16.60 11.16
N LEU A 34 14.08 -17.30 10.79
CA LEU A 34 14.15 -18.44 9.86
C LEU A 34 14.56 -18.00 8.45
N THR A 35 14.12 -16.80 8.05
CA THR A 35 14.63 -16.12 6.85
C THR A 35 15.52 -14.97 7.30
N PRO A 36 16.84 -15.03 7.10
CA PRO A 36 17.75 -13.95 7.48
C PRO A 36 17.40 -12.65 6.75
N LEU A 37 17.28 -11.54 7.47
CA LEU A 37 17.01 -10.23 6.86
C LEU A 37 18.20 -9.74 6.03
N ALA A 38 19.41 -10.06 6.44
CA ALA A 38 20.61 -9.70 5.71
C ALA A 38 20.65 -10.45 4.35
N GLY A 39 20.46 -9.71 3.27
CA GLY A 39 20.42 -10.25 1.90
C GLY A 39 19.05 -10.75 1.43
N ALA A 40 18.03 -10.73 2.27
CA ALA A 40 16.67 -11.01 1.82
C ALA A 40 16.19 -9.90 0.87
N PRO A 41 15.56 -10.23 -0.27
CA PRO A 41 15.04 -9.23 -1.17
C PRO A 41 13.88 -8.48 -0.51
N SER A 42 13.81 -7.17 -0.74
CA SER A 42 12.63 -6.39 -0.36
C SER A 42 11.42 -6.80 -1.21
N VAL A 43 10.27 -6.91 -0.56
CA VAL A 43 8.99 -7.21 -1.21
C VAL A 43 8.16 -5.93 -1.26
N PHE A 44 7.72 -5.54 -2.46
CA PHE A 44 6.83 -4.40 -2.65
C PHE A 44 5.47 -4.87 -3.11
N VAL A 45 4.44 -4.55 -2.34
CA VAL A 45 3.05 -4.91 -2.61
C VAL A 45 2.30 -3.68 -3.08
N PHE A 46 1.87 -3.68 -4.36
CA PHE A 46 1.09 -2.58 -4.94
C PHE A 46 -0.38 -2.97 -4.99
N ILE A 47 -1.22 -2.21 -4.28
CA ILE A 47 -2.67 -2.44 -4.25
C ILE A 47 -3.38 -1.27 -4.91
N HIS A 48 -3.88 -1.47 -6.13
CA HIS A 48 -4.65 -0.46 -6.84
C HIS A 48 -6.15 -0.61 -6.59
N GLY A 49 -6.74 0.41 -5.99
CA GLY A 49 -8.16 0.41 -5.67
C GLY A 49 -8.50 -0.51 -4.50
N LEU A 50 -7.82 -0.35 -3.36
CA LEU A 50 -7.99 -1.15 -2.14
C LEU A 50 -9.46 -1.33 -1.74
N HIS A 51 -10.31 -0.32 -1.97
CA HIS A 51 -11.75 -0.39 -1.68
C HIS A 51 -12.50 -1.51 -2.41
N LYS A 52 -11.95 -2.03 -3.51
CA LYS A 52 -12.53 -3.15 -4.29
C LYS A 52 -12.34 -4.50 -3.58
N PHE A 53 -11.37 -4.62 -2.70
CA PHE A 53 -11.01 -5.87 -2.03
C PHE A 53 -11.75 -6.00 -0.69
N LYS A 54 -13.02 -6.42 -0.76
CA LYS A 54 -13.90 -6.51 0.43
C LYS A 54 -13.33 -7.38 1.55
N LYS A 55 -12.56 -8.44 1.21
CA LYS A 55 -11.96 -9.35 2.18
C LYS A 55 -10.80 -8.73 2.99
N LEU A 56 -10.27 -7.57 2.55
CA LEU A 56 -9.27 -6.80 3.29
C LEU A 56 -9.88 -5.76 4.23
N ARG A 57 -11.19 -5.64 4.26
CA ARG A 57 -11.86 -4.75 5.21
C ARG A 57 -11.69 -5.30 6.61
N GLN A 58 -11.61 -4.39 7.57
CA GLN A 58 -11.75 -4.76 8.97
C GLN A 58 -13.11 -5.41 9.15
N GLU A 59 -13.13 -6.63 9.64
CA GLU A 59 -14.36 -7.25 10.09
C GLU A 59 -14.72 -6.61 11.43
N ASP A 60 -15.99 -6.27 11.61
CA ASP A 60 -16.49 -5.85 12.91
C ASP A 60 -16.19 -7.00 13.90
N GLU A 61 -15.65 -6.69 15.08
CA GLU A 61 -15.27 -7.64 16.13
C GLU A 61 -16.41 -8.59 16.56
N PHE A 62 -17.61 -8.38 16.05
CA PHE A 62 -18.82 -9.17 16.31
C PHE A 62 -19.11 -10.26 15.28
N SER A 63 -18.24 -10.50 14.28
CA SER A 63 -18.42 -11.61 13.35
C SER A 63 -18.10 -12.94 14.05
N PHE A 64 -19.08 -13.49 14.74
CA PHE A 64 -19.11 -14.86 15.29
C PHE A 64 -19.11 -15.89 14.15
N GLY A 65 -17.97 -16.18 13.55
CA GLY A 65 -17.92 -17.08 12.40
C GLY A 65 -16.53 -17.44 11.88
N GLY A 66 -15.53 -17.49 12.73
CA GLY A 66 -14.21 -18.00 12.38
C GLY A 66 -13.88 -19.22 13.25
N GLY A 67 -14.17 -20.41 12.73
CA GLY A 67 -13.54 -21.64 13.22
C GLY A 67 -12.06 -21.62 12.86
N ASP A 68 -11.25 -22.16 13.77
CA ASP A 68 -9.84 -22.51 13.61
C ASP A 68 -8.84 -21.34 13.43
N GLY A 69 -8.58 -20.58 14.53
CA GLY A 69 -7.23 -20.06 14.85
C GLY A 69 -6.46 -19.18 13.85
N GLU A 70 -6.90 -19.03 12.61
CA GLU A 70 -6.26 -18.17 11.60
C GLU A 70 -6.85 -16.76 11.62
N ALA A 71 -5.98 -15.77 11.61
CA ALA A 71 -6.38 -14.37 11.50
C ALA A 71 -7.15 -14.14 10.18
N SER A 72 -8.22 -13.33 10.22
CA SER A 72 -8.94 -12.97 8.99
C SER A 72 -7.99 -12.25 8.01
N PRO A 73 -8.23 -12.32 6.69
CA PRO A 73 -7.39 -11.63 5.72
C PRO A 73 -7.26 -10.12 5.98
N GLY A 74 -8.30 -9.50 6.54
CA GLY A 74 -8.27 -8.09 6.95
C GLY A 74 -7.35 -7.83 8.14
N ALA A 75 -7.37 -8.70 9.17
CA ALA A 75 -6.46 -8.63 10.31
C ALA A 75 -5.01 -8.85 9.84
N ALA A 76 -4.75 -9.92 9.09
CA ALA A 76 -3.43 -10.22 8.55
C ALA A 76 -2.89 -9.08 7.65
N PHE A 77 -3.75 -8.41 6.90
CA PHE A 77 -3.39 -7.24 6.12
C PHE A 77 -2.97 -6.05 7.01
N ASN A 78 -3.67 -5.80 8.11
CA ASN A 78 -3.29 -4.75 9.07
C ASN A 78 -1.97 -5.08 9.78
N ASP A 79 -1.70 -6.35 10.10
CA ASP A 79 -0.42 -6.80 10.66
C ASP A 79 0.72 -6.57 9.66
N LEU A 80 0.51 -6.89 8.37
CA LEU A 80 1.48 -6.61 7.31
C LEU A 80 1.81 -5.12 7.19
N ILE A 81 0.83 -4.23 7.37
CA ILE A 81 1.06 -2.79 7.36
C ILE A 81 1.90 -2.38 8.58
N THR A 82 1.57 -2.89 9.77
CA THR A 82 2.20 -2.45 11.02
C THR A 82 3.60 -3.02 11.26
N GLU A 83 3.89 -4.20 10.73
CA GLU A 83 5.14 -4.92 11.03
C GLU A 83 6.01 -5.15 9.79
N GLY A 84 5.39 -5.14 8.60
CA GLY A 84 6.06 -5.56 7.37
C GLY A 84 7.25 -4.70 6.99
N SER A 85 7.18 -3.39 7.16
CA SER A 85 8.23 -2.46 6.72
C SER A 85 9.58 -2.75 7.41
N ALA A 86 9.55 -3.03 8.71
CA ALA A 86 10.74 -3.40 9.48
C ALA A 86 11.37 -4.73 9.02
N LEU A 87 10.57 -5.57 8.36
CA LEU A 87 10.96 -6.88 7.85
C LEU A 87 11.19 -6.88 6.32
N GLY A 88 11.26 -5.70 5.70
CA GLY A 88 11.50 -5.54 4.26
C GLY A 88 10.29 -5.87 3.39
N ILE A 89 9.06 -5.80 3.93
CA ILE A 89 7.81 -5.95 3.17
C ILE A 89 7.10 -4.58 3.17
N HIS A 90 7.01 -3.95 2.01
CA HIS A 90 6.51 -2.60 1.86
C HIS A 90 5.19 -2.58 1.10
N LEU A 91 4.20 -1.82 1.59
CA LEU A 91 2.90 -1.69 0.95
C LEU A 91 2.72 -0.30 0.35
N ILE A 92 2.19 -0.28 -0.86
CA ILE A 92 1.77 0.93 -1.57
C ILE A 92 0.31 0.74 -1.97
N ALA A 93 -0.60 1.51 -1.38
CA ALA A 93 -2.02 1.36 -1.60
C ALA A 93 -2.65 2.62 -2.21
N ALA A 94 -3.44 2.45 -3.26
CA ALA A 94 -4.29 3.50 -3.81
C ALA A 94 -5.75 3.28 -3.38
N VAL A 95 -6.36 4.32 -2.84
CA VAL A 95 -7.74 4.30 -2.33
C VAL A 95 -8.49 5.52 -2.85
N ASP A 96 -9.76 5.39 -3.13
CA ASP A 96 -10.57 6.45 -3.73
C ASP A 96 -11.12 7.47 -2.73
N SER A 97 -11.22 7.11 -1.44
CA SER A 97 -11.83 7.98 -0.43
C SER A 97 -11.34 7.65 0.98
N PHE A 98 -11.36 8.65 1.87
CA PHE A 98 -11.02 8.47 3.28
C PHE A 98 -11.95 7.46 3.99
N ASN A 99 -13.23 7.46 3.65
CA ASN A 99 -14.18 6.50 4.20
C ASN A 99 -13.77 5.04 3.88
N ASN A 100 -13.26 4.79 2.67
CA ASN A 100 -12.77 3.47 2.28
C ASN A 100 -11.42 3.12 2.91
N VAL A 101 -10.57 4.10 3.21
CA VAL A 101 -9.37 3.91 4.05
C VAL A 101 -9.78 3.37 5.42
N ASN A 102 -10.70 4.04 6.11
CA ASN A 102 -11.19 3.65 7.44
C ASN A 102 -11.84 2.27 7.49
N ARG A 103 -12.39 1.79 6.37
CA ARG A 103 -12.96 0.43 6.28
C ARG A 103 -11.91 -0.66 6.13
N ALA A 104 -10.75 -0.33 5.58
CA ALA A 104 -9.70 -1.30 5.29
C ALA A 104 -8.57 -1.29 6.33
N MET A 105 -8.35 -0.17 6.98
CA MET A 105 -7.20 0.05 7.84
C MET A 105 -7.62 0.53 9.23
N SER A 106 -6.98 0.00 10.26
CA SER A 106 -7.07 0.54 11.62
C SER A 106 -6.36 1.91 11.69
N ARG A 107 -6.67 2.70 12.73
CA ARG A 107 -5.93 3.95 12.98
C ARG A 107 -4.43 3.68 13.12
N LYS A 108 -4.05 2.62 13.84
CA LYS A 108 -2.66 2.21 13.99
C LYS A 108 -2.02 1.92 12.63
N ALA A 109 -2.68 1.11 11.78
CA ALA A 109 -2.17 0.80 10.45
C ALA A 109 -2.04 2.05 9.55
N LEU A 110 -2.97 3.00 9.66
CA LEU A 110 -2.89 4.25 8.89
C LEU A 110 -1.69 5.10 9.30
N THR A 111 -1.28 5.13 10.56
CA THR A 111 -0.10 5.87 11.03
C THR A 111 1.21 5.30 10.51
N GLU A 112 1.26 4.02 10.14
CA GLU A 112 2.47 3.41 9.55
C GLU A 112 2.74 3.88 8.10
N PHE A 113 1.76 4.51 7.44
CA PHE A 113 1.98 5.15 6.15
C PHE A 113 2.59 6.55 6.33
N GLU A 114 3.90 6.62 6.50
CA GLU A 114 4.64 7.88 6.67
C GLU A 114 4.54 8.80 5.46
N MET A 115 4.41 8.22 4.26
CA MET A 115 4.27 8.97 3.00
C MET A 115 2.84 8.85 2.48
N ARG A 116 2.15 9.99 2.39
CA ARG A 116 0.77 10.07 1.90
C ARG A 116 0.67 11.05 0.75
N ILE A 117 0.12 10.57 -0.36
CA ILE A 117 -0.19 11.43 -1.52
C ILE A 117 -1.70 11.61 -1.54
N VAL A 118 -2.14 12.87 -1.42
CA VAL A 118 -3.56 13.19 -1.45
C VAL A 118 -3.88 14.12 -2.62
N PHE A 119 -4.98 13.84 -3.28
CA PHE A 119 -5.57 14.68 -4.32
C PHE A 119 -6.67 15.55 -3.70
N GLN A 120 -7.34 16.35 -4.53
CA GLN A 120 -8.43 17.20 -4.05
C GLN A 120 -9.52 16.36 -3.36
N MET A 121 -9.87 16.75 -2.14
CA MET A 121 -10.86 16.11 -1.31
C MET A 121 -11.51 17.13 -0.36
N SER A 122 -12.44 16.70 0.50
CA SER A 122 -13.02 17.57 1.52
C SER A 122 -11.97 18.04 2.52
N ALA A 123 -12.19 19.22 3.15
CA ALA A 123 -11.28 19.74 4.18
C ALA A 123 -11.15 18.79 5.38
N ASN A 124 -12.25 18.12 5.76
CA ASN A 124 -12.26 17.17 6.87
C ASN A 124 -11.46 15.91 6.55
N ASP A 125 -11.63 15.33 5.35
CA ASP A 125 -10.88 14.14 4.94
C ASP A 125 -9.39 14.46 4.80
N SER A 126 -9.07 15.63 4.26
CA SER A 126 -7.71 16.12 4.18
C SER A 126 -7.07 16.25 5.56
N ALA A 127 -7.77 16.91 6.50
CA ALA A 127 -7.27 17.04 7.87
C ALA A 127 -7.09 15.67 8.55
N SER A 128 -7.97 14.71 8.27
CA SER A 128 -7.86 13.35 8.82
C SER A 128 -6.69 12.54 8.26
N LEU A 129 -6.25 12.82 7.02
CA LEU A 129 -5.16 12.10 6.36
C LEU A 129 -3.79 12.74 6.53
N ILE A 130 -3.71 14.06 6.57
CA ILE A 130 -2.43 14.79 6.53
C ILE A 130 -2.38 15.95 7.53
N ASP A 131 -3.22 15.96 8.54
CA ASP A 131 -3.34 17.02 9.57
C ASP A 131 -3.47 18.45 9.01
N SER A 132 -3.99 18.57 7.79
CA SER A 132 -4.13 19.85 7.09
C SER A 132 -5.32 19.84 6.14
N PRO A 133 -6.14 20.91 6.10
CA PRO A 133 -7.27 21.01 5.17
C PRO A 133 -6.83 21.39 3.72
N LYS A 134 -5.53 21.52 3.45
CA LYS A 134 -4.99 22.09 2.20
C LYS A 134 -5.42 21.34 0.94
N ALA A 135 -5.70 20.03 1.00
CA ALA A 135 -6.11 19.29 -0.17
C ALA A 135 -7.46 19.76 -0.73
N SER A 136 -8.30 20.44 0.07
CA SER A 136 -9.59 20.97 -0.39
C SER A 136 -9.47 22.12 -1.42
N ALA A 137 -8.31 22.77 -1.46
CA ALA A 137 -8.04 23.93 -2.32
C ALA A 137 -7.07 23.61 -3.47
N LEU A 138 -6.71 22.35 -3.73
CA LEU A 138 -5.66 21.98 -4.68
C LEU A 138 -5.97 22.34 -6.13
N GLY A 139 -7.21 22.21 -6.58
CA GLY A 139 -7.59 22.29 -7.98
C GLY A 139 -7.12 21.08 -8.82
N LEU A 140 -7.39 21.16 -10.12
CA LEU A 140 -7.12 20.06 -11.06
C LEU A 140 -5.63 19.80 -11.23
N HIS A 141 -5.28 18.52 -11.41
CA HIS A 141 -3.93 18.04 -11.74
C HIS A 141 -2.87 18.42 -10.70
N ARG A 142 -3.24 18.57 -9.45
CA ARG A 142 -2.33 18.82 -8.35
C ARG A 142 -2.55 17.80 -7.24
N ALA A 143 -1.48 17.51 -6.52
CA ALA A 143 -1.48 16.66 -5.36
C ALA A 143 -0.61 17.25 -4.26
N LEU A 144 -0.84 16.82 -3.02
CA LEU A 144 0.04 17.06 -1.89
C LEU A 144 0.80 15.78 -1.58
N LEU A 145 2.09 15.88 -1.39
CA LEU A 145 2.93 14.87 -0.77
C LEU A 145 3.15 15.26 0.70
N HIS A 146 2.63 14.47 1.59
CA HIS A 146 2.89 14.55 3.02
C HIS A 146 3.95 13.50 3.38
N ASN A 147 5.04 13.93 3.98
CA ASN A 147 6.05 13.07 4.58
C ASN A 147 6.06 13.36 6.07
N GLU A 148 5.51 12.43 6.84
CA GLU A 148 5.34 12.58 8.29
C GLU A 148 6.70 12.59 9.00
N GLN A 149 7.62 11.72 8.59
CA GLN A 149 8.96 11.64 9.18
C GLN A 149 9.77 12.93 8.97
N ALA A 150 9.69 13.52 7.78
CA ALA A 150 10.38 14.78 7.47
C ALA A 150 9.58 16.01 7.93
N GLY A 151 8.33 15.86 8.34
CA GLY A 151 7.44 16.97 8.69
C GLY A 151 7.15 17.90 7.51
N THR A 152 7.18 17.39 6.26
CA THR A 152 7.00 18.21 5.05
C THR A 152 5.65 17.98 4.39
N LEU A 153 5.12 19.05 3.79
CA LEU A 153 3.90 19.02 3.01
C LEU A 153 4.12 19.82 1.71
N GLU A 154 4.30 19.11 0.61
CA GLU A 154 4.67 19.67 -0.68
C GLU A 154 3.55 19.55 -1.70
N THR A 155 3.30 20.64 -2.44
CA THR A 155 2.38 20.61 -3.58
C THR A 155 3.15 20.25 -4.85
N PHE A 156 2.68 19.28 -5.60
CA PHE A 156 3.28 18.91 -6.87
C PHE A 156 2.22 18.65 -7.95
N ARG A 157 2.66 18.59 -9.20
CA ARG A 157 1.85 18.18 -10.32
C ARG A 157 2.31 16.78 -10.74
N PRO A 158 1.44 15.76 -10.64
CA PRO A 158 1.76 14.43 -11.14
C PRO A 158 2.08 14.46 -12.64
N TYR A 159 3.00 13.61 -13.07
CA TYR A 159 3.25 13.39 -14.48
C TYR A 159 2.03 12.77 -15.16
N ALA A 160 1.92 12.99 -16.48
CA ALA A 160 0.97 12.25 -17.29
C ALA A 160 1.33 10.75 -17.32
N ALA A 161 0.34 9.91 -17.58
CA ALA A 161 0.62 8.50 -17.81
C ALA A 161 1.60 8.36 -18.98
N PRO A 162 2.67 7.57 -18.84
CA PRO A 162 3.63 7.36 -19.91
C PRO A 162 2.98 6.63 -21.08
N ASP A 163 3.43 6.95 -22.29
CA ASP A 163 3.02 6.25 -23.51
C ASP A 163 3.83 4.95 -23.74
N ALA A 164 3.49 4.21 -24.78
CA ALA A 164 4.15 2.95 -25.12
C ALA A 164 5.65 3.15 -25.43
N GLY A 165 6.00 4.23 -26.12
CA GLY A 165 7.39 4.53 -26.48
C GLY A 165 8.25 4.81 -25.25
N TRP A 166 7.70 5.48 -24.24
CA TRP A 166 8.39 5.67 -22.97
C TRP A 166 8.68 4.34 -22.27
N PHE A 167 7.70 3.43 -22.27
CA PHE A 167 7.88 2.11 -21.66
C PHE A 167 8.93 1.28 -22.38
N GLU A 168 8.98 1.31 -23.72
CA GLU A 168 9.99 0.63 -24.52
C GLU A 168 11.39 1.16 -24.20
N HIS A 169 11.57 2.48 -24.24
CA HIS A 169 12.84 3.12 -23.89
C HIS A 169 13.30 2.81 -22.45
N ALA A 170 12.41 2.89 -21.47
CA ALA A 170 12.75 2.56 -20.10
C ALA A 170 13.13 1.07 -19.95
N ALA A 171 12.49 0.16 -20.70
CA ALA A 171 12.85 -1.25 -20.71
C ALA A 171 14.26 -1.50 -21.26
N GLU A 172 14.65 -0.78 -22.32
CA GLU A 172 15.99 -0.84 -22.92
C GLU A 172 17.06 -0.39 -21.91
N LEU A 173 16.85 0.79 -21.29
CA LEU A 173 17.78 1.33 -20.28
C LEU A 173 17.95 0.41 -19.07
N LEU A 174 16.90 -0.28 -18.64
CA LEU A 174 16.96 -1.24 -17.53
C LEU A 174 17.63 -2.55 -17.93
N ALA A 175 17.55 -2.94 -19.20
CA ALA A 175 18.25 -4.13 -19.72
C ALA A 175 19.78 -3.93 -19.82
N GLU A 176 20.22 -2.71 -20.15
CA GLU A 176 21.64 -2.35 -20.25
C GLU A 176 22.37 -2.29 -18.89
N ARG A 177 21.63 -2.16 -17.79
CA ARG A 177 22.17 -2.07 -16.43
C ARG A 177 22.34 -3.41 -15.72
N ARG A 178 22.11 -4.50 -16.41
CA ARG A 178 22.36 -5.86 -15.96
C ARG A 178 23.74 -6.32 -16.43
#